data_198c459933a06aed0792fff753e910e6
#
_entry.id   198c459933a06aed0792fff753e910e6
#
_cell.length_a   1.000
_cell.length_b   1.000
_cell.length_c   1.000
_cell.angle_alpha   90.00
_cell.angle_beta   90.00
_cell.angle_gamma   90.00
#
_symmetry.space_group_name_H-M   'P 1'
#
loop_
_entity.id
_entity.type
_entity.pdbx_description
1 polymer ?
#
loop_
_entity_poly.entity_id
_entity_poly.type
_entity_poly.pdbx_seq_one_letter_code
_entity_poly.pdbx_strand_id
1 'polypeptide(L)'
;MLGLLGLTGPLTQAHADPGATPQAYPIGGRILGLETICGDCTVEKFTSECTGLLEAPVFDRAGILWLVGILKGVIWRVTPDGHCTVGVQLPPEIKFPAGLRFAQDGTLYGVAMGSGLFSVDLSSAKATLIANGATLGGFPDGGFHGLDDIFIDHAGGMYFTDAAGSSVFNPVGQLFYRDAGGNISRIISGGLMFPNGVVLSPDEKMLYIDEWGANRILAVPVIAPGIINKGFGYVFATLNGGHGPDSMTADSSGNIYAAHYGSSEIVVFAPNGDYFGAIHLPAGAGSDPTNAAFHNGYLYITEMAQHTIWRVKTKIPGIMLYGGQ
;
A
#
# COMPACT_ATOMS: atom_id res chain seq x y z
N MET A 1 -29.22 35.51 -24.71
CA MET A 1 -30.66 35.24 -24.74
C MET A 1 -30.87 33.76 -24.89
N LEU A 2 -30.96 33.02 -23.80
CA LEU A 2 -31.39 31.63 -23.77
C LEU A 2 -31.94 31.35 -22.38
N GLY A 3 -33.14 30.78 -22.34
CA GLY A 3 -34.05 30.84 -21.23
C GLY A 3 -33.72 29.93 -20.06
N LEU A 4 -33.94 30.48 -18.88
CA LEU A 4 -34.14 29.73 -17.65
C LEU A 4 -35.53 29.05 -17.71
N LEU A 5 -35.54 27.75 -17.75
CA LEU A 5 -36.72 26.97 -17.41
C LEU A 5 -36.74 26.77 -15.89
N GLY A 6 -37.68 27.51 -15.26
CA GLY A 6 -37.95 27.35 -13.84
C GLY A 6 -38.65 26.02 -13.53
N LEU A 7 -38.09 25.28 -12.60
CA LEU A 7 -38.77 24.23 -11.87
C LEU A 7 -39.12 24.76 -10.48
N THR A 8 -40.33 25.36 -10.39
CA THR A 8 -40.99 25.66 -9.11
C THR A 8 -41.89 24.48 -8.75
N GLY A 9 -41.31 23.47 -8.08
CA GLY A 9 -42.06 22.49 -7.30
C GLY A 9 -42.00 22.88 -5.81
N PRO A 10 -43.07 22.71 -5.03
CA PRO A 10 -43.02 23.01 -3.62
C PRO A 10 -42.07 22.06 -2.92
N LEU A 11 -41.03 22.62 -2.27
CA LEU A 11 -40.23 21.89 -1.29
C LEU A 11 -41.13 21.57 -0.10
N THR A 12 -41.66 20.35 -0.09
CA THR A 12 -42.25 19.78 1.12
C THR A 12 -41.13 19.61 2.13
N GLN A 13 -41.00 20.54 3.08
CA GLN A 13 -40.24 20.30 4.29
C GLN A 13 -40.84 19.07 4.97
N ALA A 14 -40.10 17.98 5.01
CA ALA A 14 -40.39 16.88 5.90
C ALA A 14 -40.25 17.43 7.33
N HIS A 15 -41.37 17.71 7.99
CA HIS A 15 -41.38 17.95 9.42
C HIS A 15 -40.95 16.66 10.08
N ALA A 16 -39.82 16.66 10.79
CA ALA A 16 -39.43 15.62 11.69
C ALA A 16 -40.53 15.48 12.75
N ASP A 17 -41.09 14.31 12.92
CA ASP A 17 -42.03 14.00 13.98
C ASP A 17 -41.33 14.23 15.34
N PRO A 18 -41.83 15.19 16.17
CA PRO A 18 -41.19 15.49 17.44
C PRO A 18 -41.34 14.35 18.49
N GLY A 19 -42.03 13.27 18.14
CA GLY A 19 -42.17 12.06 18.95
C GLY A 19 -41.35 10.87 18.49
N ALA A 20 -40.64 10.99 17.36
CA ALA A 20 -39.69 9.93 16.92
C ALA A 20 -38.50 9.94 17.88
N THR A 21 -38.43 9.02 18.79
CA THR A 21 -37.16 8.65 19.43
C THR A 21 -36.14 8.43 18.32
N PRO A 22 -34.93 9.02 18.40
CA PRO A 22 -33.87 8.73 17.46
C PRO A 22 -33.79 7.21 17.38
N GLN A 23 -34.10 6.64 16.23
CA GLN A 23 -33.80 5.24 15.98
C GLN A 23 -32.29 5.15 16.14
N ALA A 24 -31.86 4.66 17.29
CA ALA A 24 -30.52 4.18 17.43
C ALA A 24 -30.37 3.21 16.26
N TYR A 25 -29.51 3.54 15.30
CA TYR A 25 -29.06 2.56 14.33
C TYR A 25 -28.80 1.31 15.14
N PRO A 26 -29.37 0.14 14.79
CA PRO A 26 -29.07 -1.05 15.53
C PRO A 26 -27.54 -1.22 15.46
N ILE A 27 -26.88 -0.89 16.56
CA ILE A 27 -25.51 -1.30 16.86
C ILE A 27 -25.65 -2.81 17.15
N GLY A 28 -26.08 -3.53 16.17
CA GLY A 28 -26.41 -4.95 16.16
C GLY A 28 -26.03 -5.62 14.86
N GLY A 29 -25.43 -4.89 13.91
CA GLY A 29 -24.47 -5.51 13.00
C GLY A 29 -23.34 -5.98 13.91
N ARG A 30 -23.03 -7.28 13.95
CA ARG A 30 -21.77 -7.78 14.48
C ARG A 30 -20.70 -6.80 14.02
N ILE A 31 -20.08 -6.05 14.93
CA ILE A 31 -18.75 -5.54 14.70
C ILE A 31 -17.96 -6.82 14.51
N LEU A 32 -17.67 -7.17 13.26
CA LEU A 32 -16.80 -8.30 12.95
C LEU A 32 -15.45 -7.84 13.50
N GLY A 33 -15.15 -8.22 14.73
CA GLY A 33 -13.91 -7.84 15.37
C GLY A 33 -12.73 -8.58 14.75
N LEU A 34 -11.54 -8.19 15.12
CA LEU A 34 -10.28 -8.81 14.68
C LEU A 34 -10.25 -10.33 14.87
N GLU A 35 -11.07 -10.88 15.79
CA GLU A 35 -11.18 -12.31 16.00
C GLU A 35 -11.64 -13.08 14.75
N THR A 36 -12.34 -12.43 13.82
CA THR A 36 -12.72 -13.03 12.53
C THR A 36 -11.55 -13.07 11.55
N ILE A 37 -10.58 -12.18 11.73
CA ILE A 37 -9.40 -12.01 10.86
C ILE A 37 -8.23 -12.84 11.39
N CYS A 38 -7.88 -12.72 12.67
CA CYS A 38 -6.66 -13.31 13.24
C CYS A 38 -6.88 -14.05 14.58
N GLY A 39 -8.12 -14.26 14.98
CA GLY A 39 -8.41 -14.95 16.24
C GLY A 39 -8.04 -14.10 17.46
N ASP A 40 -7.03 -14.51 18.21
CA ASP A 40 -6.45 -13.74 19.31
C ASP A 40 -5.46 -12.67 18.86
N CYS A 41 -5.13 -12.68 17.58
CA CYS A 41 -4.19 -11.77 16.93
C CYS A 41 -2.82 -11.69 17.64
N THR A 42 -2.36 -12.80 18.18
CA THR A 42 -1.03 -12.88 18.82
C THR A 42 0.05 -12.65 17.78
N VAL A 43 0.80 -11.56 17.93
CA VAL A 43 1.93 -11.21 17.09
C VAL A 43 3.20 -11.83 17.66
N GLU A 44 3.94 -12.56 16.83
CA GLU A 44 5.21 -13.17 17.20
C GLU A 44 6.36 -12.65 16.36
N LYS A 45 7.56 -12.63 16.93
CA LYS A 45 8.77 -12.27 16.19
C LYS A 45 9.09 -13.39 15.20
N PHE A 46 9.22 -13.02 13.92
CA PHE A 46 9.69 -13.95 12.89
C PHE A 46 11.22 -13.94 12.82
N THR A 47 11.84 -12.77 12.64
CA THR A 47 13.30 -12.64 12.63
C THR A 47 13.74 -11.20 12.91
N SER A 48 14.97 -11.03 13.38
CA SER A 48 15.68 -9.75 13.49
C SER A 48 17.12 -9.85 12.93
N GLU A 49 17.36 -10.79 12.03
CA GLU A 49 18.68 -11.00 11.42
C GLU A 49 18.94 -10.02 10.28
N CYS A 50 17.90 -9.53 9.59
CA CYS A 50 18.02 -8.47 8.60
C CYS A 50 18.31 -7.14 9.29
N THR A 51 19.01 -6.23 8.62
CA THR A 51 19.40 -4.93 9.22
C THR A 51 19.15 -3.78 8.26
N GLY A 52 19.06 -2.57 8.80
CA GLY A 52 18.74 -1.36 8.07
C GLY A 52 17.24 -1.05 8.15
N LEU A 53 16.79 -0.02 7.45
CA LEU A 53 15.39 0.33 7.39
C LEU A 53 14.69 -0.72 6.51
N LEU A 54 13.89 -1.61 7.13
CA LEU A 54 13.25 -2.72 6.45
C LEU A 54 11.93 -2.28 5.84
N GLU A 55 11.69 -2.67 4.57
CA GLU A 55 10.51 -2.29 3.81
C GLU A 55 10.21 -3.32 2.69
N ALA A 56 9.02 -3.21 2.06
CA ALA A 56 8.59 -3.95 0.88
C ALA A 56 8.66 -5.48 1.00
N PRO A 57 8.05 -6.11 2.00
CA PRO A 57 8.05 -7.56 2.13
C PRO A 57 7.22 -8.20 1.00
N VAL A 58 7.80 -9.17 0.30
CA VAL A 58 7.12 -9.93 -0.76
C VAL A 58 7.64 -11.36 -0.80
N PHE A 59 6.74 -12.32 -1.04
CA PHE A 59 7.11 -13.73 -1.11
C PHE A 59 7.23 -14.20 -2.55
N ASP A 60 8.21 -15.07 -2.81
CA ASP A 60 8.26 -15.82 -4.05
C ASP A 60 7.47 -17.15 -3.94
N ARG A 61 7.35 -17.85 -5.06
CA ARG A 61 6.60 -19.13 -5.14
C ARG A 61 7.21 -20.27 -4.31
N ALA A 62 8.46 -20.14 -3.88
CA ALA A 62 9.13 -21.08 -3.00
C ALA A 62 8.94 -20.76 -1.51
N GLY A 63 8.21 -19.68 -1.20
CA GLY A 63 7.98 -19.20 0.17
C GLY A 63 9.17 -18.47 0.77
N ILE A 64 10.09 -18.02 -0.05
CA ILE A 64 11.17 -17.14 0.39
C ILE A 64 10.64 -15.71 0.48
N LEU A 65 10.88 -15.07 1.61
CA LEU A 65 10.57 -13.65 1.79
C LEU A 65 11.72 -12.79 1.26
N TRP A 66 11.36 -11.84 0.41
CA TRP A 66 12.24 -10.81 -0.11
C TRP A 66 11.79 -9.46 0.43
N LEU A 67 12.72 -8.60 0.81
CA LEU A 67 12.44 -7.25 1.31
C LEU A 67 13.63 -6.34 1.11
N VAL A 68 13.42 -5.04 1.13
CA VAL A 68 14.51 -4.07 0.99
C VAL A 68 15.12 -3.67 2.33
N GLY A 69 16.42 -3.38 2.32
CA GLY A 69 17.11 -2.61 3.34
C GLY A 69 17.46 -1.25 2.75
N ILE A 70 16.60 -0.25 2.96
CA ILE A 70 16.62 1.04 2.25
C ILE A 70 17.99 1.71 2.27
N LEU A 71 18.54 1.95 3.46
CA LEU A 71 19.83 2.64 3.60
C LEU A 71 21.05 1.77 3.23
N LYS A 72 20.85 0.45 3.17
CA LYS A 72 21.93 -0.48 2.81
C LYS A 72 22.01 -0.72 1.32
N GLY A 73 20.97 -0.35 0.56
CA GLY A 73 20.91 -0.61 -0.87
C GLY A 73 20.96 -2.11 -1.18
N VAL A 74 20.24 -2.93 -0.39
CA VAL A 74 20.19 -4.38 -0.56
C VAL A 74 18.76 -4.87 -0.67
N ILE A 75 18.58 -6.01 -1.31
CA ILE A 75 17.39 -6.83 -1.17
C ILE A 75 17.78 -8.04 -0.33
N TRP A 76 17.13 -8.16 0.82
CA TRP A 76 17.30 -9.28 1.73
C TRP A 76 16.54 -10.49 1.24
N ARG A 77 17.07 -11.68 1.51
CA ARG A 77 16.45 -12.97 1.29
C ARG A 77 16.29 -13.67 2.63
N VAL A 78 15.05 -13.99 3.02
CA VAL A 78 14.74 -14.62 4.30
C VAL A 78 14.09 -15.98 4.03
N THR A 79 14.67 -17.02 4.56
CA THR A 79 14.15 -18.39 4.45
C THR A 79 12.96 -18.62 5.39
N PRO A 80 12.13 -19.67 5.19
CA PRO A 80 10.95 -19.94 6.02
C PRO A 80 11.25 -20.15 7.52
N ASP A 81 12.49 -20.49 7.87
CA ASP A 81 12.98 -20.60 9.24
C ASP A 81 13.50 -19.26 9.83
N GLY A 82 13.43 -18.17 9.05
CA GLY A 82 13.78 -16.81 9.51
C GLY A 82 15.24 -16.42 9.29
N HIS A 83 16.06 -17.28 8.65
CA HIS A 83 17.45 -16.93 8.38
C HIS A 83 17.56 -15.87 7.24
N CYS A 84 18.22 -14.75 7.54
CA CYS A 84 18.32 -13.58 6.65
C CYS A 84 19.72 -13.47 6.03
N THR A 85 19.77 -13.39 4.71
CA THR A 85 21.01 -13.19 3.95
C THR A 85 20.82 -12.09 2.89
N VAL A 86 21.93 -11.50 2.41
CA VAL A 86 21.86 -10.62 1.24
C VAL A 86 21.49 -11.46 0.02
N GLY A 87 20.30 -11.23 -0.53
CA GLY A 87 19.86 -11.84 -1.77
C GLY A 87 20.41 -11.13 -2.99
N VAL A 88 20.30 -9.78 -3.00
CA VAL A 88 20.83 -8.95 -4.08
C VAL A 88 21.49 -7.71 -3.50
N GLN A 89 22.74 -7.45 -3.87
CA GLN A 89 23.36 -6.15 -3.66
C GLN A 89 22.97 -5.24 -4.82
N LEU A 90 22.24 -4.16 -4.51
CA LEU A 90 21.84 -3.21 -5.55
C LEU A 90 23.04 -2.40 -6.03
N PRO A 91 23.12 -2.09 -7.33
CA PRO A 91 24.17 -1.25 -7.86
C PRO A 91 23.99 0.22 -7.40
N PRO A 92 25.06 1.01 -7.35
CA PRO A 92 25.05 2.34 -6.74
C PRO A 92 24.12 3.37 -7.40
N GLU A 93 23.68 3.10 -8.62
CA GLU A 93 22.67 3.90 -9.32
C GLU A 93 21.23 3.66 -8.79
N ILE A 94 20.96 2.54 -8.10
CA ILE A 94 19.67 2.26 -7.45
C ILE A 94 19.79 2.65 -5.98
N LYS A 95 19.23 3.80 -5.63
CA LYS A 95 19.35 4.41 -4.30
C LYS A 95 18.01 4.44 -3.59
N PHE A 96 18.04 4.08 -2.31
CA PHE A 96 16.86 4.10 -1.44
C PHE A 96 15.70 3.27 -2.01
N PRO A 97 15.89 1.94 -2.23
CA PRO A 97 14.82 1.06 -2.66
C PRO A 97 13.70 1.08 -1.61
N ALA A 98 12.44 1.16 -2.05
CA ALA A 98 11.30 1.29 -1.15
C ALA A 98 10.20 0.25 -1.42
N GLY A 99 9.82 -0.01 -2.67
CA GLY A 99 8.78 -0.98 -3.04
C GLY A 99 9.31 -2.17 -3.81
N LEU A 100 8.71 -3.35 -3.63
CA LEU A 100 8.97 -4.58 -4.39
C LEU A 100 7.66 -5.29 -4.75
N ARG A 101 7.59 -5.90 -5.94
CA ARG A 101 6.50 -6.82 -6.35
C ARG A 101 7.00 -7.82 -7.39
N PHE A 102 6.51 -9.05 -7.29
CA PHE A 102 6.69 -10.06 -8.33
C PHE A 102 5.66 -9.90 -9.43
N ALA A 103 6.11 -9.98 -10.68
CA ALA A 103 5.23 -10.13 -11.83
C ALA A 103 4.87 -11.61 -12.06
N GLN A 104 3.90 -11.85 -12.94
CA GLN A 104 3.40 -13.18 -13.25
C GLN A 104 4.48 -14.11 -13.82
N ASP A 105 5.45 -13.59 -14.55
CA ASP A 105 6.58 -14.34 -15.10
C ASP A 105 7.68 -14.66 -14.08
N GLY A 106 7.53 -14.17 -12.84
CA GLY A 106 8.49 -14.34 -11.77
C GLY A 106 9.58 -13.26 -11.70
N THR A 107 9.53 -12.27 -12.58
CA THR A 107 10.42 -11.11 -12.49
C THR A 107 10.09 -10.29 -11.24
N LEU A 108 11.10 -9.96 -10.44
CA LEU A 108 10.94 -9.06 -9.31
C LEU A 108 11.17 -7.62 -9.80
N TYR A 109 10.13 -6.79 -9.64
CA TYR A 109 10.22 -5.35 -9.88
C TYR A 109 10.33 -4.60 -8.57
N GLY A 110 10.99 -3.45 -8.62
CA GLY A 110 11.07 -2.55 -7.48
C GLY A 110 11.11 -1.09 -7.88
N VAL A 111 10.78 -0.26 -6.92
CA VAL A 111 10.87 1.20 -7.01
C VAL A 111 11.85 1.72 -5.97
N ALA A 112 12.46 2.85 -6.27
CA ALA A 112 13.47 3.45 -5.41
C ALA A 112 13.33 4.98 -5.38
N MET A 113 13.27 5.54 -4.17
CA MET A 113 13.07 6.98 -3.95
C MET A 113 14.17 7.83 -4.58
N GLY A 114 15.41 7.35 -4.61
CA GLY A 114 16.55 8.09 -5.17
C GLY A 114 16.85 7.80 -6.64
N SER A 115 16.02 6.97 -7.32
CA SER A 115 16.41 6.51 -8.67
C SER A 115 15.22 6.32 -9.61
N GLY A 116 14.23 5.49 -9.26
CA GLY A 116 13.12 5.18 -10.13
C GLY A 116 12.73 3.70 -10.12
N LEU A 117 12.23 3.20 -11.25
CA LEU A 117 11.77 1.82 -11.42
C LEU A 117 12.93 0.92 -11.86
N PHE A 118 13.06 -0.25 -11.23
CA PHE A 118 14.07 -1.25 -11.56
C PHE A 118 13.49 -2.66 -11.61
N SER A 119 14.20 -3.58 -12.26
CA SER A 119 13.93 -5.01 -12.24
C SER A 119 15.10 -5.79 -11.67
N VAL A 120 14.82 -6.99 -11.17
CA VAL A 120 15.80 -7.89 -10.56
C VAL A 120 15.71 -9.26 -11.22
N ASP A 121 16.82 -9.72 -11.75
CA ASP A 121 17.02 -11.11 -12.11
C ASP A 121 17.60 -11.85 -10.88
N LEU A 122 16.76 -12.63 -10.22
CA LEU A 122 17.15 -13.38 -9.03
C LEU A 122 18.13 -14.51 -9.32
N SER A 123 18.16 -15.02 -10.55
CA SER A 123 19.08 -16.11 -10.93
C SER A 123 20.53 -15.64 -11.01
N SER A 124 20.75 -14.41 -11.44
CA SER A 124 22.06 -13.76 -11.50
C SER A 124 22.32 -12.78 -10.34
N ALA A 125 21.35 -12.59 -9.46
CA ALA A 125 21.34 -11.59 -8.38
C ALA A 125 21.66 -10.16 -8.90
N LYS A 126 21.13 -9.82 -10.10
CA LYS A 126 21.40 -8.55 -10.77
C LYS A 126 20.16 -7.68 -10.83
N ALA A 127 20.28 -6.44 -10.38
CA ALA A 127 19.27 -5.41 -10.55
C ALA A 127 19.63 -4.47 -11.70
N THR A 128 18.61 -4.00 -12.44
CA THR A 128 18.76 -3.10 -13.58
C THR A 128 17.74 -1.98 -13.49
N LEU A 129 18.19 -0.72 -13.55
CA LEU A 129 17.31 0.44 -13.62
C LEU A 129 16.59 0.45 -14.98
N ILE A 130 15.24 0.49 -14.97
CA ILE A 130 14.41 0.42 -16.17
C ILE A 130 13.96 1.82 -16.58
N ALA A 131 13.58 2.66 -15.60
CA ALA A 131 13.13 4.02 -15.83
C ALA A 131 13.49 4.92 -14.65
N ASN A 132 13.89 6.14 -14.96
CA ASN A 132 14.15 7.21 -14.00
C ASN A 132 13.53 8.52 -14.48
N GLY A 133 13.55 9.55 -13.66
CA GLY A 133 12.99 10.86 -14.03
C GLY A 133 13.58 11.42 -15.32
N ALA A 134 14.85 11.19 -15.58
CA ALA A 134 15.55 11.72 -16.78
C ALA A 134 15.19 10.95 -18.07
N THR A 135 14.83 9.65 -17.97
CA THR A 135 14.46 8.82 -19.12
C THR A 135 13.00 8.97 -19.54
N LEU A 136 12.16 9.56 -18.68
CA LEU A 136 10.76 9.85 -18.98
C LEU A 136 10.64 11.14 -19.79
N GLY A 137 11.13 11.14 -21.03
CA GLY A 137 10.90 12.25 -21.96
C GLY A 137 9.40 12.50 -22.14
N GLY A 138 8.94 13.75 -21.89
CA GLY A 138 7.55 14.15 -22.07
C GLY A 138 6.86 14.69 -20.80
N PHE A 139 7.47 14.59 -19.64
CA PHE A 139 7.00 15.26 -18.43
C PHE A 139 7.80 16.56 -18.20
N PRO A 140 7.14 17.76 -18.26
CA PRO A 140 7.85 19.05 -18.18
C PRO A 140 8.60 19.28 -16.87
N ASP A 141 8.23 18.57 -15.82
CA ASP A 141 8.75 18.65 -14.45
C ASP A 141 9.79 17.57 -14.11
N GLY A 142 10.25 16.79 -15.11
CA GLY A 142 11.31 15.79 -14.93
C GLY A 142 10.83 14.39 -14.54
N GLY A 143 9.51 14.14 -14.44
CA GLY A 143 8.96 12.79 -14.20
C GLY A 143 8.95 12.38 -12.74
N PHE A 144 9.71 11.35 -12.37
CA PHE A 144 9.75 10.84 -10.98
C PHE A 144 10.55 11.76 -10.06
N HIS A 145 9.99 12.03 -8.88
CA HIS A 145 10.65 12.77 -7.81
C HIS A 145 11.18 11.86 -6.70
N GLY A 146 10.51 10.73 -6.46
CA GLY A 146 10.92 9.71 -5.50
C GLY A 146 9.85 8.67 -5.30
N LEU A 147 9.99 7.56 -6.03
CA LEU A 147 9.04 6.46 -6.02
C LEU A 147 9.08 5.71 -4.69
N ASP A 148 7.92 5.36 -4.15
CA ASP A 148 7.79 4.75 -2.83
C ASP A 148 7.27 3.31 -2.90
N ASP A 149 6.03 3.07 -3.31
CA ASP A 149 5.45 1.71 -3.38
C ASP A 149 4.99 1.36 -4.80
N ILE A 150 4.81 0.06 -5.04
CA ILE A 150 4.44 -0.52 -6.33
C ILE A 150 3.40 -1.63 -6.15
N PHE A 151 2.39 -1.66 -7.02
CA PHE A 151 1.42 -2.74 -7.15
C PHE A 151 1.30 -3.19 -8.61
N ILE A 152 1.24 -4.51 -8.85
CA ILE A 152 1.12 -5.08 -10.20
C ILE A 152 -0.27 -5.68 -10.36
N ASP A 153 -1.02 -5.23 -11.39
CA ASP A 153 -2.36 -5.72 -11.71
C ASP A 153 -2.33 -7.02 -12.54
N HIS A 154 -3.51 -7.65 -12.72
CA HIS A 154 -3.64 -8.90 -13.48
C HIS A 154 -3.37 -8.72 -14.98
N ALA A 155 -3.41 -7.51 -15.50
CA ALA A 155 -3.03 -7.20 -16.88
C ALA A 155 -1.48 -7.10 -17.05
N GLY A 156 -0.72 -7.21 -15.96
CA GLY A 156 0.73 -7.05 -15.94
C GLY A 156 1.19 -5.59 -15.95
N GLY A 157 0.28 -4.66 -15.70
CA GLY A 157 0.60 -3.25 -15.51
C GLY A 157 0.98 -2.96 -14.07
N MET A 158 1.61 -1.81 -13.82
CA MET A 158 2.19 -1.45 -12.53
C MET A 158 1.73 -0.05 -12.13
N TYR A 159 1.07 0.05 -10.98
CA TYR A 159 0.82 1.32 -10.29
C TYR A 159 1.98 1.60 -9.36
N PHE A 160 2.47 2.82 -9.29
CA PHE A 160 3.50 3.21 -8.33
C PHE A 160 3.36 4.66 -7.90
N THR A 161 3.53 4.87 -6.61
CA THR A 161 3.44 6.18 -5.96
C THR A 161 4.75 6.94 -6.07
N ASP A 162 4.64 8.26 -6.07
CA ASP A 162 5.77 9.19 -6.12
C ASP A 162 5.59 10.24 -5.02
N ALA A 163 6.29 10.04 -3.93
CA ALA A 163 6.11 10.77 -2.67
C ALA A 163 7.06 11.94 -2.48
N ALA A 164 8.23 11.93 -3.13
CA ALA A 164 9.32 12.86 -2.79
C ALA A 164 8.95 14.34 -2.94
N GLY A 165 9.30 15.10 -1.91
CA GLY A 165 8.99 16.53 -1.84
C GLY A 165 7.54 16.86 -1.52
N SER A 166 6.68 15.84 -1.39
CA SER A 166 5.28 16.03 -1.03
C SER A 166 5.05 16.05 0.47
N SER A 167 4.06 16.83 0.91
CA SER A 167 3.63 16.94 2.30
C SER A 167 2.24 17.56 2.38
N VAL A 168 1.68 17.64 3.58
CA VAL A 168 0.41 18.38 3.82
C VAL A 168 0.50 19.85 3.42
N PHE A 169 1.68 20.46 3.47
CA PHE A 169 1.91 21.85 3.10
C PHE A 169 2.32 22.04 1.63
N ASN A 170 2.71 20.95 0.96
CA ASN A 170 3.13 20.95 -0.43
C ASN A 170 2.66 19.66 -1.11
N PRO A 171 1.37 19.52 -1.47
CA PRO A 171 0.80 18.27 -1.98
C PRO A 171 1.15 18.07 -3.46
N VAL A 172 2.41 17.75 -3.74
CA VAL A 172 2.94 17.50 -5.10
C VAL A 172 3.05 16.02 -5.44
N GLY A 173 2.64 15.15 -4.52
CA GLY A 173 2.71 13.70 -4.72
C GLY A 173 1.89 13.24 -5.91
N GLN A 174 2.34 12.20 -6.57
CA GLN A 174 1.86 11.73 -7.87
C GLN A 174 1.58 10.23 -7.85
N LEU A 175 0.87 9.76 -8.86
CA LEU A 175 0.67 8.35 -9.16
C LEU A 175 0.95 8.09 -10.62
N PHE A 176 1.74 7.05 -10.89
CA PHE A 176 2.06 6.60 -12.23
C PHE A 176 1.50 5.22 -12.51
N TYR A 177 1.37 4.91 -13.79
CA TYR A 177 1.05 3.58 -14.29
C TYR A 177 1.97 3.23 -15.45
N ARG A 178 2.58 2.04 -15.38
CA ARG A 178 3.31 1.43 -16.49
C ARG A 178 2.48 0.28 -17.04
N ASP A 179 2.11 0.34 -18.31
CA ASP A 179 1.39 -0.76 -18.94
C ASP A 179 2.32 -1.99 -19.18
N ALA A 180 1.72 -3.14 -19.53
CA ALA A 180 2.47 -4.35 -19.82
C ALA A 180 3.40 -4.20 -21.03
N GLY A 181 3.14 -3.24 -21.93
CA GLY A 181 3.99 -2.89 -23.05
C GLY A 181 5.18 -2.00 -22.68
N GLY A 182 5.26 -1.53 -21.44
CA GLY A 182 6.34 -0.70 -20.91
C GLY A 182 6.11 0.81 -21.02
N ASN A 183 4.96 1.27 -21.51
CA ASN A 183 4.65 2.70 -21.58
C ASN A 183 4.25 3.22 -20.20
N ILE A 184 4.85 4.32 -19.77
CA ILE A 184 4.58 4.94 -18.46
C ILE A 184 3.74 6.19 -18.67
N SER A 185 2.65 6.28 -17.90
CA SER A 185 1.76 7.43 -17.85
C SER A 185 1.61 7.94 -16.42
N ARG A 186 1.48 9.26 -16.26
CA ARG A 186 1.16 9.90 -15.00
C ARG A 186 -0.36 9.98 -14.87
N ILE A 187 -0.95 9.18 -13.99
CA ILE A 187 -2.41 9.11 -13.84
C ILE A 187 -2.95 10.09 -12.78
N ILE A 188 -2.12 10.48 -11.80
CA ILE A 188 -2.38 11.62 -10.90
C ILE A 188 -1.13 12.51 -10.91
N SER A 189 -1.30 13.80 -11.27
CA SER A 189 -0.21 14.74 -11.51
C SER A 189 0.03 15.73 -10.38
N GLY A 190 -0.23 15.35 -9.13
CA GLY A 190 -0.12 16.20 -7.95
C GLY A 190 -1.42 16.22 -7.15
N GLY A 191 -1.38 16.83 -5.98
CA GLY A 191 -2.51 16.89 -5.05
C GLY A 191 -2.47 15.80 -3.98
N LEU A 192 -1.58 14.82 -4.08
CA LEU A 192 -1.37 13.79 -3.05
C LEU A 192 -0.36 14.27 -2.00
N MET A 193 -0.64 13.95 -0.73
CA MET A 193 0.14 14.40 0.42
C MET A 193 1.04 13.28 0.93
N PHE A 194 2.21 13.12 0.31
CA PHE A 194 3.14 12.02 0.55
C PHE A 194 2.44 10.66 0.33
N PRO A 195 2.02 10.35 -0.93
CA PRO A 195 1.44 9.06 -1.23
C PRO A 195 2.53 7.99 -1.04
N ASN A 196 2.26 7.01 -0.19
CA ASN A 196 3.16 5.92 0.14
C ASN A 196 2.61 4.62 -0.45
N GLY A 197 1.84 3.84 0.29
CA GLY A 197 1.29 2.58 -0.18
C GLY A 197 0.26 2.69 -1.30
N VAL A 198 0.23 1.68 -2.16
CA VAL A 198 -0.77 1.52 -3.21
C VAL A 198 -1.20 0.06 -3.33
N VAL A 199 -2.53 -0.19 -3.37
CA VAL A 199 -3.09 -1.54 -3.50
C VAL A 199 -4.41 -1.50 -4.29
N LEU A 200 -4.71 -2.58 -5.03
CA LEU A 200 -6.01 -2.78 -5.66
C LEU A 200 -6.93 -3.65 -4.78
N SER A 201 -8.25 -3.46 -4.93
CA SER A 201 -9.23 -4.43 -4.43
C SER A 201 -9.06 -5.78 -5.13
N PRO A 202 -9.56 -6.90 -4.54
CA PRO A 202 -9.43 -8.23 -5.15
C PRO A 202 -10.01 -8.35 -6.56
N ASP A 203 -11.03 -7.54 -6.88
CA ASP A 203 -11.65 -7.48 -8.21
C ASP A 203 -11.06 -6.39 -9.11
N GLU A 204 -10.01 -5.71 -8.65
CA GLU A 204 -9.30 -4.60 -9.31
C GLU A 204 -10.17 -3.42 -9.74
N LYS A 205 -11.36 -3.25 -9.13
CA LYS A 205 -12.24 -2.13 -9.44
C LYS A 205 -12.02 -0.90 -8.57
N MET A 206 -11.27 -1.03 -7.49
CA MET A 206 -10.90 0.07 -6.62
C MET A 206 -9.38 0.09 -6.46
N LEU A 207 -8.81 1.28 -6.60
CA LEU A 207 -7.43 1.58 -6.26
C LEU A 207 -7.42 2.33 -4.95
N TYR A 208 -6.66 1.82 -3.98
CA TYR A 208 -6.41 2.49 -2.72
C TYR A 208 -5.01 3.10 -2.73
N ILE A 209 -4.92 4.33 -2.25
CA ILE A 209 -3.66 5.07 -2.12
C ILE A 209 -3.65 5.61 -0.70
N ASP A 210 -2.65 5.28 0.08
CA ASP A 210 -2.49 5.95 1.34
C ASP A 210 -1.71 7.26 1.18
N GLU A 211 -2.01 8.19 2.07
CA GLU A 211 -1.32 9.46 2.19
C GLU A 211 -0.73 9.57 3.60
N TRP A 212 0.54 9.19 3.73
CA TRP A 212 1.27 9.30 4.99
C TRP A 212 1.21 10.72 5.54
N GLY A 213 1.39 11.72 4.69
CA GLY A 213 1.37 13.13 5.07
C GLY A 213 0.00 13.67 5.51
N ALA A 214 -1.09 12.93 5.27
CA ALA A 214 -2.45 13.32 5.63
C ALA A 214 -3.15 12.33 6.58
N ASN A 215 -2.46 11.29 6.99
CA ASN A 215 -2.96 10.24 7.89
C ASN A 215 -4.30 9.63 7.43
N ARG A 216 -4.40 9.33 6.13
CA ARG A 216 -5.63 8.82 5.50
C ARG A 216 -5.36 7.88 4.33
N ILE A 217 -6.40 7.18 3.92
CA ILE A 217 -6.44 6.33 2.73
C ILE A 217 -7.49 6.88 1.77
N LEU A 218 -7.13 7.03 0.51
CA LEU A 218 -8.04 7.37 -0.58
C LEU A 218 -8.47 6.10 -1.32
N ALA A 219 -9.71 6.09 -1.83
CA ALA A 219 -10.19 5.08 -2.76
C ALA A 219 -10.63 5.75 -4.05
N VAL A 220 -10.20 5.18 -5.19
CA VAL A 220 -10.51 5.71 -6.52
C VAL A 220 -10.98 4.56 -7.41
N PRO A 221 -12.18 4.67 -8.03
CA PRO A 221 -12.65 3.62 -8.95
C PRO A 221 -11.73 3.44 -10.16
N VAL A 222 -11.44 2.19 -10.49
CA VAL A 222 -10.69 1.80 -11.69
C VAL A 222 -11.67 1.48 -12.80
N ILE A 223 -11.52 2.13 -13.95
CA ILE A 223 -12.33 1.92 -15.15
C ILE A 223 -11.73 0.81 -16.02
N ALA A 224 -10.42 0.82 -16.14
CA ALA A 224 -9.59 -0.17 -16.81
C ALA A 224 -8.16 -0.07 -16.28
N PRO A 225 -7.27 -1.05 -16.54
CA PRO A 225 -5.87 -0.98 -16.14
C PRO A 225 -5.22 0.37 -16.49
N GLY A 226 -4.72 1.07 -15.48
CA GLY A 226 -4.14 2.42 -15.61
C GLY A 226 -5.13 3.57 -15.85
N ILE A 227 -6.43 3.30 -15.92
CA ILE A 227 -7.47 4.31 -16.11
C ILE A 227 -8.37 4.37 -14.88
N ILE A 228 -8.27 5.46 -14.13
CA ILE A 228 -9.02 5.69 -12.90
C ILE A 228 -10.07 6.81 -13.06
N ASN A 229 -11.16 6.73 -12.30
CA ASN A 229 -12.19 7.77 -12.27
C ASN A 229 -11.98 8.72 -11.08
N LYS A 230 -11.10 9.71 -11.26
CA LYS A 230 -10.77 10.69 -10.21
C LYS A 230 -11.97 11.50 -9.72
N GLY A 231 -12.99 11.70 -10.56
CA GLY A 231 -14.20 12.42 -10.19
C GLY A 231 -15.08 11.71 -9.15
N PHE A 232 -14.83 10.42 -8.92
CA PHE A 232 -15.51 9.60 -7.93
C PHE A 232 -14.55 9.07 -6.84
N GLY A 233 -13.33 9.63 -6.77
CA GLY A 233 -12.42 9.35 -5.66
C GLY A 233 -12.92 9.98 -4.35
N TYR A 234 -12.68 9.28 -3.24
CA TYR A 234 -13.11 9.73 -1.92
C TYR A 234 -12.11 9.30 -0.84
N VAL A 235 -12.24 9.90 0.36
CA VAL A 235 -11.50 9.45 1.55
C VAL A 235 -12.14 8.16 2.03
N PHE A 236 -11.40 7.06 1.89
CA PHE A 236 -11.84 5.73 2.31
C PHE A 236 -11.79 5.57 3.83
N ALA A 237 -10.68 5.98 4.43
CA ALA A 237 -10.46 5.90 5.87
C ALA A 237 -9.50 6.99 6.34
N THR A 238 -9.60 7.34 7.62
CA THR A 238 -8.63 8.18 8.32
C THR A 238 -8.09 7.42 9.52
N LEU A 239 -6.79 7.57 9.77
CA LEU A 239 -6.14 7.01 10.94
C LEU A 239 -6.01 8.07 12.02
N ASN A 240 -5.89 7.65 13.28
CA ASN A 240 -5.79 8.57 14.41
C ASN A 240 -4.48 8.33 15.16
N GLY A 241 -3.76 9.39 15.45
CA GLY A 241 -2.42 9.29 16.04
C GLY A 241 -1.36 8.92 15.02
N GLY A 242 -0.19 8.48 15.49
CA GLY A 242 0.93 8.15 14.62
C GLY A 242 1.40 9.28 13.71
N HIS A 243 2.07 8.91 12.64
CA HIS A 243 2.45 9.86 11.58
C HIS A 243 1.57 9.67 10.33
N GLY A 244 1.18 8.44 10.01
CA GLY A 244 0.35 8.11 8.88
C GLY A 244 0.51 6.65 8.45
N PRO A 245 -0.36 6.15 7.53
CA PRO A 245 -0.15 4.85 6.91
C PRO A 245 1.12 4.90 6.05
N ASP A 246 2.00 3.91 6.21
CA ASP A 246 3.24 3.80 5.44
C ASP A 246 2.95 3.00 4.16
N SER A 247 2.73 1.70 4.25
CA SER A 247 2.26 0.91 3.12
C SER A 247 1.05 0.05 3.49
N MET A 248 0.42 -0.53 2.48
CA MET A 248 -0.82 -1.29 2.63
C MET A 248 -0.78 -2.63 1.90
N THR A 249 -1.56 -3.57 2.42
CA THR A 249 -1.95 -4.78 1.69
C THR A 249 -3.45 -5.05 1.87
N ALA A 250 -3.98 -6.00 1.11
CA ALA A 250 -5.37 -6.40 1.22
C ALA A 250 -5.50 -7.92 1.38
N ASP A 251 -6.59 -8.37 2.01
CA ASP A 251 -6.96 -9.78 2.00
C ASP A 251 -7.96 -10.12 0.87
N SER A 252 -8.22 -11.40 0.67
CA SER A 252 -9.12 -11.89 -0.37
C SER A 252 -10.59 -11.49 -0.18
N SER A 253 -10.97 -10.98 1.00
CA SER A 253 -12.29 -10.42 1.28
C SER A 253 -12.36 -8.92 1.00
N GLY A 254 -11.22 -8.29 0.64
CA GLY A 254 -11.10 -6.87 0.35
C GLY A 254 -10.88 -6.00 1.59
N ASN A 255 -10.56 -6.59 2.76
CA ASN A 255 -10.13 -5.79 3.89
C ASN A 255 -8.76 -5.20 3.63
N ILE A 256 -8.56 -3.94 4.03
CA ILE A 256 -7.30 -3.19 3.87
C ILE A 256 -6.53 -3.19 5.19
N TYR A 257 -5.26 -3.55 5.12
CA TYR A 257 -4.33 -3.60 6.23
C TYR A 257 -3.27 -2.53 6.01
N ALA A 258 -3.30 -1.47 6.81
CA ALA A 258 -2.39 -0.32 6.70
C ALA A 258 -1.36 -0.36 7.84
N ALA A 259 -0.08 -0.33 7.49
CA ALA A 259 0.98 -0.18 8.46
C ALA A 259 0.98 1.25 9.00
N HIS A 260 0.65 1.42 10.29
CA HIS A 260 0.49 2.74 10.89
C HIS A 260 1.80 3.19 11.54
N TYR A 261 2.61 3.90 10.78
CA TYR A 261 3.92 4.40 11.20
C TYR A 261 3.81 5.33 12.40
N GLY A 262 4.63 5.09 13.43
CA GLY A 262 4.60 5.83 14.68
C GLY A 262 3.56 5.35 15.70
N SER A 263 2.82 4.24 15.41
CA SER A 263 1.75 3.74 16.28
C SER A 263 1.88 2.27 16.69
N SER A 264 2.92 1.56 16.25
CA SER A 264 3.17 0.13 16.58
C SER A 264 2.00 -0.80 16.22
N GLU A 265 1.29 -0.54 15.11
CA GLU A 265 0.09 -1.31 14.77
C GLU A 265 -0.14 -1.44 13.25
N ILE A 266 -0.86 -2.46 12.87
CA ILE A 266 -1.51 -2.58 11.55
C ILE A 266 -2.99 -2.29 11.74
N VAL A 267 -3.48 -1.22 11.15
CA VAL A 267 -4.91 -0.86 11.20
C VAL A 267 -5.65 -1.61 10.09
N VAL A 268 -6.79 -2.20 10.44
CA VAL A 268 -7.59 -2.99 9.49
C VAL A 268 -8.93 -2.30 9.24
N PHE A 269 -9.25 -2.11 7.97
CA PHE A 269 -10.51 -1.55 7.51
C PHE A 269 -11.28 -2.57 6.66
N ALA A 270 -12.59 -2.62 6.86
CA ALA A 270 -13.49 -3.39 5.99
C ALA A 270 -13.57 -2.78 4.58
N PRO A 271 -14.07 -3.50 3.56
CA PRO A 271 -14.16 -2.99 2.18
C PRO A 271 -15.00 -1.72 2.00
N ASN A 272 -15.86 -1.41 2.95
CA ASN A 272 -16.67 -0.18 2.98
C ASN A 272 -16.02 0.99 3.75
N GLY A 273 -14.79 0.81 4.26
CA GLY A 273 -14.06 1.80 5.03
C GLY A 273 -14.34 1.78 6.55
N ASP A 274 -15.20 0.88 7.03
CA ASP A 274 -15.44 0.75 8.46
C ASP A 274 -14.18 0.23 9.18
N TYR A 275 -13.87 0.81 10.32
CA TYR A 275 -12.77 0.38 11.17
C TYR A 275 -13.04 -1.00 11.76
N PHE A 276 -12.18 -1.96 11.47
CA PHE A 276 -12.27 -3.33 11.96
C PHE A 276 -11.56 -3.52 13.31
N GLY A 277 -10.43 -2.83 13.45
CA GLY A 277 -9.55 -2.94 14.60
C GLY A 277 -8.09 -2.68 14.24
N ALA A 278 -7.20 -2.83 15.22
CA ALA A 278 -5.76 -2.74 15.02
C ALA A 278 -5.03 -3.97 15.60
N ILE A 279 -4.12 -4.53 14.81
CA ILE A 279 -3.20 -5.60 15.22
C ILE A 279 -1.98 -4.91 15.82
N HIS A 280 -1.86 -4.93 17.14
CA HIS A 280 -0.78 -4.25 17.84
C HIS A 280 0.49 -5.10 17.89
N LEU A 281 1.62 -4.48 17.59
CA LEU A 281 2.93 -5.08 17.83
C LEU A 281 3.19 -5.19 19.34
N PRO A 282 3.94 -6.19 19.80
CA PRO A 282 4.24 -6.35 21.23
C PRO A 282 4.99 -5.15 21.82
N ALA A 283 4.87 -4.94 23.12
CA ALA A 283 5.59 -3.88 23.82
C ALA A 283 7.11 -4.02 23.57
N GLY A 284 7.75 -2.91 23.15
CA GLY A 284 9.17 -2.87 22.81
C GLY A 284 9.49 -3.37 21.40
N ALA A 285 8.48 -3.63 20.57
CA ALA A 285 8.68 -4.08 19.18
C ALA A 285 9.15 -2.97 18.22
N GLY A 286 9.16 -1.72 18.65
CA GLY A 286 9.32 -0.55 17.80
C GLY A 286 7.97 0.09 17.47
N SER A 287 8.01 1.34 16.99
CA SER A 287 6.79 2.10 16.70
C SER A 287 6.49 2.22 15.20
N ASP A 288 7.40 1.75 14.36
CA ASP A 288 7.45 2.12 12.96
C ASP A 288 7.22 0.90 12.04
N PRO A 289 6.01 0.25 12.07
CA PRO A 289 5.66 -0.71 11.04
C PRO A 289 5.58 0.02 9.70
N THR A 290 6.21 -0.57 8.67
CA THR A 290 6.33 0.05 7.35
C THR A 290 5.42 -0.61 6.33
N ASN A 291 5.34 -1.93 6.32
CA ASN A 291 4.59 -2.67 5.32
C ASN A 291 4.17 -4.04 5.83
N ALA A 292 3.31 -4.72 5.09
CA ALA A 292 2.92 -6.08 5.42
C ALA A 292 2.64 -6.93 4.17
N ALA A 293 2.91 -8.24 4.28
CA ALA A 293 2.65 -9.20 3.21
C ALA A 293 2.04 -10.49 3.77
N PHE A 294 1.03 -11.00 3.09
CA PHE A 294 0.44 -12.29 3.41
C PHE A 294 1.26 -13.44 2.83
N HIS A 295 1.43 -14.49 3.62
CA HIS A 295 1.94 -15.76 3.12
C HIS A 295 1.57 -16.90 4.04
N ASN A 296 1.08 -18.00 3.46
CA ASN A 296 0.81 -19.29 4.13
C ASN A 296 0.06 -19.16 5.46
N GLY A 297 -1.03 -18.36 5.46
CA GLY A 297 -1.90 -18.15 6.63
C GLY A 297 -1.31 -17.22 7.69
N TYR A 298 -0.33 -16.42 7.35
CA TYR A 298 0.24 -15.37 8.19
C TYR A 298 0.28 -14.03 7.45
N LEU A 299 0.18 -12.95 8.21
CA LEU A 299 0.55 -11.60 7.81
C LEU A 299 1.94 -11.31 8.40
N TYR A 300 2.93 -11.07 7.55
CA TYR A 300 4.28 -10.68 7.94
C TYR A 300 4.38 -9.17 7.90
N ILE A 301 4.98 -8.57 8.91
CA ILE A 301 5.03 -7.12 9.13
C ILE A 301 6.50 -6.70 9.27
N THR A 302 6.95 -5.78 8.43
CA THR A 302 8.25 -5.14 8.59
C THR A 302 8.15 -4.00 9.60
N GLU A 303 9.14 -3.93 10.49
CA GLU A 303 9.25 -2.87 11.48
C GLU A 303 10.64 -2.24 11.40
N MET A 304 10.68 -0.94 11.19
CA MET A 304 11.89 -0.21 10.80
C MET A 304 12.78 0.15 11.97
N ALA A 305 12.21 0.55 13.13
CA ALA A 305 12.97 1.09 14.25
C ALA A 305 13.85 0.03 14.94
N GLN A 306 13.38 -1.21 15.03
CA GLN A 306 14.10 -2.34 15.63
C GLN A 306 14.63 -3.33 14.58
N HIS A 307 14.44 -3.03 13.28
CA HIS A 307 14.88 -3.88 12.18
C HIS A 307 14.33 -5.32 12.30
N THR A 308 13.06 -5.45 12.62
CA THR A 308 12.44 -6.73 12.95
C THR A 308 11.33 -7.05 11.97
N ILE A 309 11.18 -8.32 11.66
CA ILE A 309 10.03 -8.84 10.95
C ILE A 309 9.16 -9.58 11.97
N TRP A 310 7.92 -9.14 12.07
CA TRP A 310 6.90 -9.74 12.91
C TRP A 310 5.94 -10.54 12.05
N ARG A 311 5.16 -11.44 12.65
CA ARG A 311 4.06 -12.10 11.94
C ARG A 311 2.90 -12.40 12.89
N VAL A 312 1.71 -12.45 12.32
CA VAL A 312 0.47 -12.82 13.00
C VAL A 312 -0.29 -13.82 12.14
N LYS A 313 -0.83 -14.85 12.76
CA LYS A 313 -1.65 -15.85 12.06
C LYS A 313 -2.96 -15.22 11.61
N THR A 314 -3.35 -15.47 10.35
CA THR A 314 -4.59 -14.95 9.78
C THR A 314 -5.53 -16.07 9.34
N LYS A 315 -6.83 -15.84 9.40
CA LYS A 315 -7.89 -16.75 8.94
C LYS A 315 -8.29 -16.49 7.50
N ILE A 316 -8.04 -15.28 7.01
CA ILE A 316 -8.35 -14.84 5.66
C ILE A 316 -7.01 -14.73 4.91
N PRO A 317 -6.85 -15.38 3.77
CA PRO A 317 -5.64 -15.23 2.97
C PRO A 317 -5.55 -13.83 2.34
N GLY A 318 -4.35 -13.39 2.00
CA GLY A 318 -4.14 -12.19 1.21
C GLY A 318 -4.78 -12.26 -0.17
N ILE A 319 -4.85 -11.12 -0.85
CA ILE A 319 -5.17 -11.09 -2.28
C ILE A 319 -4.12 -11.89 -3.04
N MET A 320 -4.57 -12.50 -4.16
CA MET A 320 -3.64 -13.27 -4.99
C MET A 320 -2.62 -12.33 -5.64
N LEU A 321 -1.37 -12.51 -5.26
CA LEU A 321 -0.21 -11.86 -5.87
C LEU A 321 0.60 -12.89 -6.65
N TYR A 322 1.38 -12.44 -7.64
CA TYR A 322 2.07 -13.36 -8.54
C TYR A 322 3.29 -14.06 -7.93
N GLY A 323 3.86 -13.56 -6.85
CA GLY A 323 5.03 -14.13 -6.20
C GLY A 323 4.77 -15.46 -5.54
N GLY A 324 3.77 -15.52 -4.73
CA GLY A 324 3.38 -16.69 -3.94
C GLY A 324 2.55 -16.28 -2.74
N GLN A 325 1.59 -17.11 -2.39
CA GLN A 325 0.77 -16.98 -1.18
C GLN A 325 0.91 -18.20 -0.28
#